data_74f467522757abc3662c74acc202bfe2
#
_entry.id   74f467522757abc3662c74acc202bfe2
#
_cell.length_a   1.000
_cell.length_b   1.000
_cell.length_c   1.000
_cell.angle_alpha   90.00
_cell.angle_beta   90.00
_cell.angle_gamma   90.00
#
_symmetry.space_group_name_H-M   'P 1'
#
loop_
_entity.id
_entity.type
_entity.pdbx_description
1 polymer ?
#
loop_
_entity_poly.entity_id
_entity_poly.type
_entity_poly.pdbx_seq_one_letter_code
_entity_poly.pdbx_strand_id
1 'polypeptide(L)'
;MRQLGCGTVVFVNGGTAVRPHPDRVGTSVAFAAESACGQLLHDALQAENIHVAQLIIPGAITPGDPRKDPDVLADALWQLHTSRGPYRTFAEPLDA
;
A
#
# COMPACT_ATOMS: atom_id res chain seq x y z
N MET A 1 6.11 -9.85 -15.66
CA MET A 1 4.65 -9.74 -15.55
C MET A 1 3.97 -9.48 -16.90
N ARG A 2 4.48 -8.57 -17.70
CA ARG A 2 3.91 -8.27 -19.02
C ARG A 2 3.86 -9.49 -19.93
N GLN A 3 4.92 -10.28 -19.96
CA GLN A 3 5.00 -11.47 -20.81
C GLN A 3 4.00 -12.54 -20.39
N LEU A 4 3.66 -12.61 -19.10
CA LEU A 4 2.66 -13.55 -18.59
C LEU A 4 1.22 -13.05 -18.74
N GLY A 5 1.03 -11.76 -19.04
CA GLY A 5 -0.28 -11.16 -19.14
C GLY A 5 -1.01 -10.99 -17.81
N CYS A 6 -0.30 -11.07 -16.68
CA CYS A 6 -0.86 -10.84 -15.35
C CYS A 6 0.27 -10.58 -14.35
N GLY A 7 -0.08 -9.99 -13.23
CA GLY A 7 0.85 -9.75 -12.14
C GLY A 7 0.27 -8.86 -11.06
N THR A 8 0.97 -8.80 -9.93
CA THR A 8 0.60 -7.95 -8.80
C THR A 8 1.86 -7.34 -8.20
N VAL A 9 1.81 -6.03 -7.97
CA VAL A 9 2.86 -5.29 -7.25
C VAL A 9 2.17 -4.59 -6.09
N VAL A 10 2.69 -4.76 -4.88
CA VAL A 10 2.13 -4.09 -3.70
C VAL A 10 3.21 -3.25 -3.03
N PHE A 11 2.94 -1.96 -2.88
CA PHE A 11 3.75 -1.07 -2.07
C PHE A 11 3.19 -1.05 -0.65
N VAL A 12 4.06 -1.23 0.34
CA VAL A 12 3.67 -1.16 1.75
C VAL A 12 4.37 0.04 2.36
N ASN A 13 3.57 1.00 2.85
CA ASN A 13 4.09 2.26 3.38
C ASN A 13 3.47 2.59 4.73
N GLY A 14 4.19 3.36 5.54
CA GLY A 14 3.64 3.95 6.75
C GLY A 14 2.71 5.13 6.46
N GLY A 15 2.04 5.63 7.51
CA GLY A 15 1.07 6.72 7.38
C GLY A 15 1.64 8.02 6.81
N THR A 16 2.94 8.25 6.92
CA THR A 16 3.59 9.46 6.38
C THR A 16 3.54 9.55 4.86
N ALA A 17 3.25 8.45 4.16
CA ALA A 17 3.05 8.47 2.70
C ALA A 17 1.88 9.36 2.29
N VAL A 18 0.86 9.46 3.13
CA VAL A 18 -0.37 10.22 2.86
C VAL A 18 -0.60 11.36 3.85
N ARG A 19 0.11 11.34 4.99
CA ARG A 19 0.03 12.39 6.01
C ARG A 19 1.46 12.77 6.44
N PRO A 20 2.08 13.76 5.79
CA PRO A 20 3.43 14.20 6.15
C PRO A 20 3.52 14.64 7.61
N HIS A 21 4.63 14.34 8.25
CA HIS A 21 4.87 14.71 9.63
C HIS A 21 6.21 15.47 9.74
N PRO A 22 6.25 16.63 10.44
CA PRO A 22 7.46 17.45 10.50
C PRO A 22 8.66 16.76 11.17
N ASP A 23 8.40 15.79 12.06
CA ASP A 23 9.46 15.05 12.75
C ASP A 23 9.95 13.84 11.94
N ARG A 24 9.35 13.60 10.76
CA ARG A 24 9.67 12.48 9.89
C ARG A 24 9.74 12.93 8.44
N VAL A 25 10.54 13.97 8.19
CA VAL A 25 10.64 14.60 6.88
C VAL A 25 11.11 13.61 5.81
N GLY A 26 12.14 12.82 6.11
CA GLY A 26 12.70 11.85 5.16
C GLY A 26 11.67 10.86 4.66
N THR A 27 10.98 10.15 5.58
CA THR A 27 9.96 9.18 5.22
C THR A 27 8.73 9.84 4.61
N SER A 28 8.37 11.03 5.09
CA SER A 28 7.23 11.78 4.55
C SER A 28 7.42 12.10 3.07
N VAL A 29 8.60 12.61 2.70
CA VAL A 29 8.90 12.95 1.31
C VAL A 29 9.09 11.71 0.45
N ALA A 30 9.90 10.77 0.91
CA ALA A 30 10.22 9.56 0.14
C ALA A 30 8.98 8.69 -0.09
N PHE A 31 8.16 8.49 0.94
CA PHE A 31 6.96 7.67 0.83
C PHE A 31 5.87 8.35 0.01
N ALA A 32 5.76 9.67 0.08
CA ALA A 32 4.83 10.41 -0.77
C ALA A 32 5.21 10.27 -2.24
N ALA A 33 6.50 10.34 -2.55
CA ALA A 33 7.00 10.15 -3.92
C ALA A 33 6.73 8.72 -4.41
N GLU A 34 6.98 7.72 -3.57
CA GLU A 34 6.72 6.32 -3.90
C GLU A 34 5.22 6.08 -4.08
N SER A 35 4.39 6.67 -3.23
CA SER A 35 2.93 6.58 -3.33
C SER A 35 2.42 7.14 -4.65
N ALA A 36 2.93 8.29 -5.07
CA ALA A 36 2.56 8.90 -6.35
C ALA A 36 3.03 8.05 -7.52
N CYS A 37 4.24 7.53 -7.46
CA CYS A 37 4.77 6.63 -8.49
C CYS A 37 3.90 5.38 -8.62
N GLY A 38 3.53 4.78 -7.51
CA GLY A 38 2.66 3.59 -7.49
C GLY A 38 1.29 3.86 -8.09
N GLN A 39 0.70 5.02 -7.81
CA GLN A 39 -0.58 5.40 -8.40
C GLN A 39 -0.49 5.51 -9.92
N LEU A 40 0.58 6.12 -10.42
CA LEU A 40 0.80 6.23 -11.85
C LEU A 40 0.98 4.86 -12.50
N LEU A 41 1.70 3.96 -11.84
CA LEU A 41 1.86 2.59 -12.31
C LEU A 41 0.53 1.82 -12.29
N HIS A 42 -0.27 2.01 -11.25
CA HIS A 42 -1.61 1.41 -11.17
C HIS A 42 -2.44 1.79 -12.40
N ASP A 43 -2.48 3.06 -12.72
CA ASP A 43 -3.25 3.56 -13.85
C ASP A 43 -2.68 3.05 -15.19
N ALA A 44 -1.36 3.07 -15.35
CA ALA A 44 -0.71 2.70 -16.60
C ALA A 44 -0.75 1.20 -16.90
N LEU A 45 -0.67 0.35 -15.87
CA LEU A 45 -0.55 -1.09 -16.05
C LEU A 45 -1.88 -1.83 -15.96
N GLN A 46 -2.95 -1.14 -15.61
CA GLN A 46 -4.27 -1.76 -15.48
C GLN A 46 -4.73 -2.43 -16.79
N ALA A 47 -4.46 -1.79 -17.92
CA ALA A 47 -4.80 -2.33 -19.22
C ALA A 47 -4.01 -3.60 -19.58
N GLU A 48 -2.88 -3.84 -18.90
CA GLU A 48 -2.05 -5.02 -19.11
C GLU A 48 -2.34 -6.12 -18.09
N ASN A 49 -3.44 -6.00 -17.34
CA ASN A 49 -3.85 -6.94 -16.30
C ASN A 49 -2.78 -7.09 -15.20
N ILE A 50 -2.06 -6.02 -14.92
CA ILE A 50 -1.11 -5.95 -13.81
C ILE A 50 -1.72 -5.04 -12.76
N HIS A 51 -1.98 -5.61 -11.57
CA HIS A 51 -2.55 -4.87 -10.45
C HIS A 51 -1.43 -4.27 -9.60
N VAL A 52 -1.45 -2.96 -9.45
CA VAL A 52 -0.53 -2.23 -8.58
C VAL A 52 -1.37 -1.68 -7.43
N ALA A 53 -1.00 -2.02 -6.21
CA ALA A 53 -1.74 -1.62 -5.02
C ALA A 53 -0.81 -1.07 -3.96
N GLN A 54 -1.39 -0.35 -2.99
CA GLN A 54 -0.67 0.20 -1.85
C GLN A 54 -1.43 -0.14 -0.57
N LEU A 55 -0.71 -0.67 0.42
CA LEU A 55 -1.23 -0.86 1.76
C LEU A 55 -0.55 0.16 2.69
N ILE A 56 -1.35 1.03 3.30
CA ILE A 56 -0.88 1.99 4.29
C ILE A 56 -1.08 1.39 5.68
N ILE A 57 0.01 1.29 6.43
CA ILE A 57 0.01 0.77 7.80
C ILE A 57 0.37 1.91 8.75
N PRO A 58 -0.62 2.62 9.32
CA PRO A 58 -0.33 3.68 10.31
C PRO A 58 0.21 3.07 11.60
N GLY A 59 1.27 3.68 12.15
CA GLY A 59 1.87 3.22 13.39
C GLY A 59 2.64 1.91 13.25
N ALA A 60 2.84 1.20 14.35
CA ALA A 60 3.68 0.01 14.40
C ALA A 60 2.88 -1.27 14.08
N ILE A 61 3.54 -2.20 13.42
CA ILE A 61 3.05 -3.57 13.29
C ILE A 61 3.15 -4.21 14.68
N THR A 62 2.04 -4.71 15.19
CA THR A 62 1.96 -5.16 16.58
C THR A 62 1.29 -6.52 16.67
N PRO A 63 2.00 -7.57 17.11
CA PRO A 63 1.40 -8.88 17.33
C PRO A 63 0.20 -8.79 18.28
N GLY A 64 -0.91 -9.44 17.89
CA GLY A 64 -2.14 -9.42 18.68
C GLY A 64 -3.07 -8.24 18.42
N ASP A 65 -2.61 -7.24 17.67
CA ASP A 65 -3.48 -6.11 17.31
C ASP A 65 -4.48 -6.55 16.24
N PRO A 66 -5.79 -6.29 16.41
CA PRO A 66 -6.80 -6.77 15.46
C PRO A 66 -6.64 -6.22 14.03
N ARG A 67 -5.86 -5.15 13.85
CA ARG A 67 -5.65 -4.53 12.53
C ARG A 67 -4.22 -4.58 12.05
N LYS A 68 -3.25 -4.74 12.95
CA LYS A 68 -1.82 -4.65 12.62
C LYS A 68 -0.99 -5.84 13.10
N ASP A 69 -1.64 -6.92 13.48
CA ASP A 69 -0.94 -8.18 13.69
C ASP A 69 -0.36 -8.67 12.37
N PRO A 70 0.86 -9.25 12.35
CA PRO A 70 1.47 -9.73 11.11
C PRO A 70 0.58 -10.66 10.28
N ASP A 71 -0.16 -11.56 10.90
CA ASP A 71 -1.05 -12.47 10.19
C ASP A 71 -2.24 -11.73 9.56
N VAL A 72 -2.78 -10.74 10.26
CA VAL A 72 -3.87 -9.90 9.73
C VAL A 72 -3.39 -9.10 8.52
N LEU A 73 -2.17 -8.56 8.59
CA LEU A 73 -1.59 -7.81 7.48
C LEU A 73 -1.28 -8.73 6.29
N ALA A 74 -0.84 -9.96 6.54
CA ALA A 74 -0.63 -10.93 5.48
C ALA A 74 -1.94 -11.25 4.75
N ASP A 75 -3.03 -11.41 5.50
CA ASP A 75 -4.37 -11.61 4.91
C ASP A 75 -4.80 -10.39 4.10
N ALA A 76 -4.52 -9.18 4.58
CA ALA A 76 -4.82 -7.96 3.84
C ALA A 76 -4.07 -7.90 2.50
N LEU A 77 -2.80 -8.27 2.50
CA LEU A 77 -1.99 -8.33 1.27
C LEU A 77 -2.56 -9.36 0.28
N TRP A 78 -2.97 -10.51 0.78
CA TRP A 78 -3.60 -11.54 -0.05
C TRP A 78 -4.91 -11.04 -0.67
N GLN A 79 -5.73 -10.32 0.11
CA GLN A 79 -6.96 -9.72 -0.39
C GLN A 79 -6.69 -8.69 -1.48
N LEU A 80 -5.64 -7.87 -1.34
CA LEU A 80 -5.26 -6.92 -2.38
C LEU A 80 -4.86 -7.64 -3.68
N HIS A 81 -4.15 -8.75 -3.55
CA HIS A 81 -3.76 -9.54 -4.70
C HIS A 81 -4.96 -10.16 -5.41
N THR A 82 -5.92 -10.68 -4.67
CA THR A 82 -7.06 -11.43 -5.25
C THR A 82 -8.21 -10.55 -5.69
N SER A 83 -8.50 -9.45 -4.97
CA SER A 83 -9.65 -8.60 -5.25
C SER A 83 -9.44 -7.62 -6.40
N ARG A 84 -8.19 -7.22 -6.66
CA ARG A 84 -7.83 -6.28 -7.73
C ARG A 84 -8.68 -5.01 -7.71
N GLY A 85 -8.87 -4.46 -6.53
CA GLY A 85 -9.69 -3.26 -6.29
C GLY A 85 -8.91 -1.96 -6.46
N PRO A 86 -9.21 -0.94 -5.63
CA PRO A 86 -8.56 0.36 -5.73
C PRO A 86 -7.07 0.28 -5.41
N TYR A 87 -6.33 1.31 -5.80
CA TYR A 87 -4.89 1.38 -5.55
C TYR A 87 -4.57 1.39 -4.06
N ARG A 88 -5.18 2.29 -3.30
CA ARG A 88 -4.81 2.52 -1.89
C ARG A 88 -5.79 1.91 -0.92
N THR A 89 -5.26 1.18 0.06
CA THR A 89 -6.02 0.60 1.17
C THR A 89 -5.29 0.90 2.47
N PHE A 90 -6.03 1.12 3.54
CA PHE A 90 -5.50 1.41 4.86
C PHE A 90 -5.71 0.19 5.77
N ALA A 91 -4.66 -0.21 6.51
CA ALA A 91 -4.78 -1.28 7.52
C ALA A 91 -5.69 -0.83 8.66
N GLU A 92 -5.63 0.47 8.99
CA GLU A 92 -6.59 1.11 9.90
C GLU A 92 -6.76 2.57 9.46
N PRO A 93 -7.89 3.22 9.80
CA PRO A 93 -8.09 4.63 9.45
C PRO A 93 -7.01 5.52 10.07
N LEU A 94 -6.61 6.57 9.35
CA LEU A 94 -5.74 7.59 9.92
C LEU A 94 -6.53 8.40 10.95
N ASP A 95 -5.88 8.74 12.04
CA ASP A 95 -6.48 9.65 13.04
C ASP A 95 -6.63 11.05 12.46
N ALA A 96 -7.69 11.69 12.88
CA ALA A 96 -8.01 13.04 12.43
C ALA A 96 -6.99 14.08 12.91
#